data_1a1c138d6a38f7044798d06bbf785b44
#
_entry.id   1a1c138d6a38f7044798d06bbf785b44
#
_cell.length_a   1.000
_cell.length_b   1.000
_cell.length_c   1.000
_cell.angle_alpha   90.00
_cell.angle_beta   90.00
_cell.angle_gamma   90.00
#
_symmetry.space_group_name_H-M   'P 1'
#
loop_
_entity.id
_entity.type
_entity.pdbx_description
1 polymer ?
#
loop_
_entity_poly.entity_id
_entity_poly.type
_entity_poly.pdbx_seq_one_letter_code
_entity_poly.pdbx_strand_id
1 'polypeptide(L)'
;MTHFDIFTLFPGMFSGFLGDSILKRAQEAGIVSVALHNIRDYAEGRHRVTDDTPYGGGGGMVMKPEPIFRAVETVLRREPGWTFVPDTPDARPPMDELSAHDEPALLPDVPVILLSPQGRTFTQA
;
A
#
# COMPACT_ATOMS: atom_id res chain seq x y z
N MET A 1 4.30 20.48 -4.30
CA MET A 1 5.03 19.41 -3.56
C MET A 1 4.47 18.07 -4.02
N THR A 2 5.34 17.18 -4.46
CA THR A 2 4.93 15.81 -4.81
C THR A 2 5.10 14.91 -3.60
N HIS A 3 4.08 14.14 -3.25
CA HIS A 3 4.10 13.21 -2.13
C HIS A 3 4.13 11.77 -2.64
N PHE A 4 4.96 10.92 -2.01
CA PHE A 4 5.04 9.50 -2.29
C PHE A 4 4.79 8.70 -1.01
N ASP A 5 3.83 7.79 -1.07
CA ASP A 5 3.65 6.73 -0.08
C ASP A 5 4.24 5.44 -0.61
N ILE A 6 5.26 4.91 0.06
CA ILE A 6 5.97 3.70 -0.34
C ILE A 6 5.63 2.57 0.65
N PHE A 7 4.99 1.54 0.14
CA PHE A 7 4.64 0.34 0.90
C PHE A 7 5.70 -0.74 0.70
N THR A 8 6.33 -1.19 1.77
CA THR A 8 7.45 -2.14 1.69
C THR A 8 7.51 -3.03 2.93
N LEU A 9 8.08 -4.23 2.79
CA LEU A 9 8.43 -5.08 3.93
C LEU A 9 9.77 -4.68 4.57
N PHE A 10 10.54 -3.84 3.89
CA PHE A 10 11.91 -3.47 4.28
C PHE A 10 12.12 -1.95 4.25
N PRO A 11 11.44 -1.18 5.10
CA PRO A 11 11.56 0.29 5.09
C PRO A 11 13.00 0.77 5.33
N GLY A 12 13.79 0.01 6.09
CA GLY A 12 15.20 0.34 6.36
C GLY A 12 16.09 0.40 5.11
N MET A 13 15.71 -0.27 4.02
CA MET A 13 16.47 -0.22 2.76
C MET A 13 16.38 1.15 2.08
N PHE A 14 15.38 1.94 2.41
CA PHE A 14 15.15 3.26 1.80
C PHE A 14 15.91 4.39 2.49
N SER A 15 16.32 4.20 3.76
CA SER A 15 16.94 5.25 4.56
C SER A 15 18.23 5.81 3.95
N GLY A 16 19.03 4.96 3.32
CA GLY A 16 20.28 5.36 2.69
C GLY A 16 20.07 6.37 1.56
N PHE A 17 19.35 5.98 0.52
CA PHE A 17 19.20 6.85 -0.65
C PHE A 17 18.24 8.01 -0.45
N LEU A 18 17.25 7.89 0.45
CA LEU A 18 16.37 9.01 0.80
C LEU A 18 17.06 10.05 1.69
N GLY A 19 18.04 9.59 2.49
CA GLY A 19 18.82 10.45 3.40
C GLY A 19 20.00 11.13 2.77
N ASP A 20 20.30 10.90 1.48
CA ASP A 20 21.51 11.38 0.84
C ASP A 20 21.23 12.15 -0.47
N SER A 21 22.25 12.94 -0.87
CA SER A 21 22.36 13.57 -2.18
C SER A 21 21.14 14.42 -2.60
N ILE A 22 20.70 14.24 -3.84
CA ILE A 22 19.64 15.05 -4.46
C ILE A 22 18.27 14.83 -3.81
N LEU A 23 17.96 13.59 -3.37
CA LEU A 23 16.67 13.28 -2.74
C LEU A 23 16.55 13.93 -1.36
N LYS A 24 17.61 13.93 -0.58
CA LYS A 24 17.65 14.68 0.69
C LYS A 24 17.38 16.16 0.47
N ARG A 25 18.09 16.78 -0.48
CA ARG A 25 17.91 18.20 -0.80
C ARG A 25 16.49 18.52 -1.29
N ALA A 26 15.90 17.64 -2.08
CA ALA A 26 14.54 17.83 -2.57
C ALA A 26 13.51 17.75 -1.43
N GLN A 27 13.73 16.88 -0.45
CA GLN A 27 12.88 16.79 0.74
C GLN A 27 13.06 18.03 1.65
N GLU A 28 14.29 18.46 1.91
CA GLU A 28 14.60 19.66 2.70
C GLU A 28 14.02 20.93 2.06
N ALA A 29 14.00 20.99 0.74
CA ALA A 29 13.41 22.09 -0.02
C ALA A 29 11.87 22.01 -0.14
N GLY A 30 11.24 20.95 0.39
CA GLY A 30 9.79 20.75 0.29
C GLY A 30 9.26 20.48 -1.12
N ILE A 31 10.13 20.08 -2.05
CA ILE A 31 9.75 19.73 -3.43
C ILE A 31 9.13 18.34 -3.46
N VAL A 32 9.70 17.42 -2.69
CA VAL A 32 9.27 16.03 -2.56
C VAL A 32 9.07 15.69 -1.09
N SER A 33 8.07 14.89 -0.80
CA SER A 33 7.84 14.28 0.50
C SER A 33 7.66 12.77 0.32
N VAL A 34 8.28 11.95 1.18
CA VAL A 34 8.21 10.50 1.12
C VAL A 34 7.82 9.94 2.47
N ALA A 35 6.76 9.15 2.51
CA ALA A 35 6.36 8.36 3.66
C ALA A 35 6.61 6.87 3.39
N LEU A 36 7.21 6.19 4.36
CA LEU A 36 7.48 4.74 4.29
C LEU A 36 6.49 3.99 5.17
N HIS A 37 5.81 3.02 4.60
CA HIS A 37 4.83 2.19 5.30
C HIS A 37 5.30 0.74 5.32
N ASN A 38 5.44 0.18 6.52
CA ASN A 38 5.77 -1.24 6.67
C ASN A 38 4.50 -2.07 6.52
N ILE A 39 4.43 -2.87 5.47
CA ILE A 39 3.27 -3.73 5.18
C ILE A 39 2.97 -4.70 6.34
N ARG A 40 3.98 -5.11 7.12
CA ARG A 40 3.79 -5.98 8.30
C ARG A 40 2.92 -5.35 9.38
N ASP A 41 2.89 -4.02 9.48
CA ASP A 41 2.07 -3.33 10.49
C ASP A 41 0.57 -3.43 10.20
N TYR A 42 0.22 -3.81 8.98
CA TYR A 42 -1.17 -4.00 8.52
C TYR A 42 -1.57 -5.48 8.43
N ALA A 43 -0.65 -6.41 8.75
CA ALA A 43 -0.93 -7.83 8.79
C ALA A 43 -1.66 -8.22 10.09
N GLU A 44 -2.61 -9.14 9.99
CA GLU A 44 -3.36 -9.67 11.13
C GLU A 44 -2.59 -10.70 11.92
N GLY A 45 -3.04 -10.87 13.17
CA GLY A 45 -2.55 -11.89 14.07
C GLY A 45 -1.24 -11.56 14.76
N ARG A 46 -0.91 -12.36 15.77
CA ARG A 46 0.26 -12.15 16.63
C ARG A 46 1.58 -12.18 15.87
N HIS A 47 1.65 -12.97 14.80
CA HIS A 47 2.88 -13.19 14.05
C HIS A 47 3.06 -12.25 12.84
N ARG A 48 2.05 -11.41 12.53
CA ARG A 48 2.09 -10.46 11.41
C ARG A 48 2.59 -11.08 10.10
N VAL A 49 2.01 -12.21 9.73
CA VAL A 49 2.40 -12.99 8.55
C VAL A 49 1.96 -12.28 7.28
N THR A 50 2.91 -11.99 6.41
CA THR A 50 2.69 -11.23 5.16
C THR A 50 2.85 -12.07 3.90
N ASP A 51 3.21 -13.34 4.03
CA ASP A 51 3.46 -14.27 2.94
C ASP A 51 2.75 -15.60 3.14
N ASP A 52 2.54 -16.33 2.06
CA ASP A 52 1.88 -17.62 2.03
C ASP A 52 2.49 -18.51 0.96
N THR A 53 2.17 -19.80 1.03
CA THR A 53 2.57 -20.76 -0.01
C THR A 53 1.88 -20.46 -1.34
N PRO A 54 2.56 -20.62 -2.50
CA PRO A 54 1.93 -20.39 -3.79
C PRO A 54 0.81 -21.40 -4.05
N TYR A 55 -0.24 -20.95 -4.74
CA TYR A 55 -1.31 -21.84 -5.20
C TYR A 55 -0.76 -22.92 -6.13
N GLY A 56 -1.19 -24.16 -5.91
CA GLY A 56 -0.74 -25.30 -6.71
C GLY A 56 0.59 -25.90 -6.28
N GLY A 57 1.19 -25.40 -5.21
CA GLY A 57 2.49 -25.86 -4.71
C GLY A 57 3.67 -25.30 -5.49
N GLY A 58 4.87 -25.66 -5.09
CA GLY A 58 6.12 -25.17 -5.66
C GLY A 58 7.03 -24.56 -4.61
N GLY A 59 8.24 -24.17 -5.01
CA GLY A 59 9.20 -23.50 -4.14
C GLY A 59 8.89 -22.01 -4.00
N GLY A 60 9.27 -21.44 -2.85
CA GLY A 60 9.11 -20.02 -2.56
C GLY A 60 7.82 -19.67 -1.86
N MET A 61 7.63 -18.37 -1.66
CA MET A 61 6.49 -17.77 -0.96
C MET A 61 5.93 -16.62 -1.80
N VAL A 62 4.64 -16.36 -1.68
CA VAL A 62 3.96 -15.23 -2.29
C VAL A 62 3.45 -14.29 -1.23
N MET A 63 3.45 -12.98 -1.51
CA MET A 63 2.89 -12.01 -0.58
C MET A 63 1.37 -12.14 -0.51
N LYS A 64 0.84 -12.07 0.71
CA LYS A 64 -0.61 -11.99 0.92
C LYS A 64 -1.12 -10.65 0.44
N PRO A 65 -2.22 -10.61 -0.34
CA PRO A 65 -2.81 -9.36 -0.78
C PRO A 65 -3.44 -8.54 0.35
N GLU A 66 -3.99 -9.18 1.37
CA GLU A 66 -4.75 -8.51 2.42
C GLU A 66 -3.94 -7.44 3.17
N PRO A 67 -2.69 -7.69 3.63
CA PRO A 67 -1.90 -6.65 4.28
C PRO A 67 -1.59 -5.48 3.34
N ILE A 68 -1.40 -5.75 2.04
CA ILE A 68 -1.12 -4.72 1.04
C ILE A 68 -2.35 -3.83 0.86
N PHE A 69 -3.53 -4.42 0.64
CA PHE A 69 -4.78 -3.68 0.49
C PHE A 69 -5.09 -2.83 1.73
N ARG A 70 -4.96 -3.41 2.92
CA ARG A 70 -5.16 -2.67 4.18
C ARG A 70 -4.21 -1.50 4.34
N ALA A 71 -2.94 -1.69 4.00
CA ALA A 71 -1.96 -0.62 4.06
C ALA A 71 -2.37 0.55 3.15
N VAL A 72 -2.64 0.25 1.89
CA VAL A 72 -3.05 1.26 0.89
C VAL A 72 -4.35 1.96 1.30
N GLU A 73 -5.37 1.20 1.64
CA GLU A 73 -6.66 1.76 2.06
C GLU A 73 -6.56 2.62 3.31
N THR A 74 -5.75 2.19 4.30
CA THR A 74 -5.56 2.96 5.54
C THR A 74 -4.89 4.30 5.26
N VAL A 75 -3.90 4.34 4.38
CA VAL A 75 -3.18 5.55 4.03
C VAL A 75 -4.08 6.48 3.21
N LEU A 76 -4.76 5.97 2.19
CA LEU A 76 -5.67 6.76 1.36
C LEU A 76 -6.87 7.31 2.16
N ARG A 77 -7.36 6.57 3.16
CA ARG A 77 -8.45 7.02 4.04
C ARG A 77 -8.03 8.10 5.05
N ARG A 78 -6.75 8.34 5.25
CA ARG A 78 -6.25 9.44 6.10
C ARG A 78 -6.32 10.80 5.43
N GLU A 79 -6.57 10.84 4.12
CA GLU A 79 -6.80 12.09 3.41
C GLU A 79 -8.08 12.80 3.92
N PRO A 80 -8.08 14.15 4.01
CA PRO A 80 -9.23 14.90 4.51
C PRO A 80 -10.49 14.63 3.68
N GLY A 81 -11.49 14.03 4.30
CA GLY A 81 -12.77 13.71 3.66
C GLY A 81 -13.17 12.24 3.69
N TRP A 82 -12.28 11.35 4.12
CA TRP A 82 -12.60 9.94 4.28
C TRP A 82 -13.04 9.58 5.71
N THR A 83 -14.17 8.91 5.83
CA THR A 83 -14.61 8.31 7.10
C THR A 83 -14.18 6.84 7.12
N PHE A 84 -13.39 6.48 8.11
CA PHE A 84 -13.01 5.09 8.37
C PHE A 84 -14.22 4.32 8.90
N VAL A 85 -14.67 3.32 8.17
CA VAL A 85 -15.53 2.27 8.72
C VAL A 85 -14.61 1.10 9.08
N PRO A 86 -14.43 0.77 10.38
CA PRO A 86 -13.60 -0.37 10.76
C PRO A 86 -14.17 -1.64 10.12
N ASP A 87 -13.33 -2.40 9.43
CA ASP A 87 -13.68 -3.74 8.97
C ASP A 87 -13.70 -4.69 10.18
N THR A 88 -14.74 -4.57 11.01
CA THR A 88 -15.04 -5.59 12.00
C THR A 88 -15.80 -6.70 11.30
N PRO A 89 -15.56 -7.98 11.65
CA PRO A 89 -16.28 -9.12 11.04
C PRO A 89 -17.80 -8.99 11.08
N ASP A 90 -18.32 -8.26 12.08
CA ASP A 90 -19.74 -8.00 12.27
C ASP A 90 -20.28 -6.78 11.47
N ALA A 91 -19.40 -5.97 10.87
CA ALA A 91 -19.79 -4.77 10.13
C ALA A 91 -19.83 -5.00 8.60
N ARG A 92 -19.51 -6.20 8.13
CA ARG A 92 -19.61 -6.52 6.72
C ARG A 92 -21.08 -6.79 6.38
N PRO A 93 -21.72 -5.95 5.55
CA PRO A 93 -23.08 -6.28 5.07
C PRO A 93 -23.01 -7.62 4.33
N PRO A 94 -24.05 -8.46 4.44
CA PRO A 94 -24.11 -9.71 3.70
C PRO A 94 -23.95 -9.40 2.19
N MET A 95 -23.24 -10.30 1.48
CA MET A 95 -22.85 -10.11 0.06
C MET A 95 -24.05 -9.88 -0.89
N ASP A 96 -25.25 -10.20 -0.46
CA ASP A 96 -26.51 -10.02 -1.16
C ASP A 96 -27.11 -8.60 -0.96
N GLU A 97 -26.62 -7.83 0.02
CA GLU A 97 -27.02 -6.43 0.23
C GLU A 97 -26.04 -5.42 -0.42
N LEU A 98 -24.98 -5.88 -1.05
CA LEU A 98 -24.15 -5.06 -1.93
C LEU A 98 -25.00 -4.69 -3.18
N SER A 99 -25.93 -3.75 -2.95
CA SER A 99 -26.69 -3.17 -4.04
C SER A 99 -25.73 -2.49 -5.00
N ALA A 100 -25.98 -2.66 -6.30
CA ALA A 100 -25.21 -2.13 -7.42
C ALA A 100 -25.07 -0.59 -7.46
N HIS A 101 -25.25 0.08 -6.33
CA HIS A 101 -25.20 1.53 -6.16
C HIS A 101 -24.08 2.01 -5.24
N ASP A 102 -23.40 1.09 -4.53
CA ASP A 102 -22.11 1.41 -3.92
C ASP A 102 -21.01 1.19 -4.97
N GLU A 103 -20.97 2.09 -5.94
CA GLU A 103 -19.71 2.30 -6.64
C GLU A 103 -18.65 2.53 -5.56
N PRO A 104 -17.55 1.73 -5.55
CA PRO A 104 -16.48 1.98 -4.60
C PRO A 104 -16.12 3.45 -4.76
N ALA A 105 -16.25 4.20 -3.67
CA ALA A 105 -15.95 5.63 -3.68
C ALA A 105 -14.64 5.77 -4.43
N LEU A 106 -14.69 6.43 -5.60
CA LEU A 106 -13.57 6.59 -6.51
C LEU A 106 -12.38 6.97 -5.65
N LEU A 107 -11.38 6.10 -5.61
CA LEU A 107 -10.11 6.43 -4.97
C LEU A 107 -9.74 7.83 -5.47
N PRO A 108 -9.31 8.73 -4.60
CA PRO A 108 -8.85 10.03 -5.06
C PRO A 108 -7.91 9.77 -6.23
N ASP A 109 -7.87 10.67 -7.20
CA ASP A 109 -7.14 10.53 -8.47
C ASP A 109 -5.61 10.45 -8.23
N VAL A 110 -5.23 9.46 -7.41
CA VAL A 110 -3.86 9.19 -6.95
C VAL A 110 -3.37 7.96 -7.70
N PRO A 111 -2.29 8.08 -8.47
CA PRO A 111 -1.71 6.94 -9.16
C PRO A 111 -1.22 5.87 -8.17
N VAL A 112 -1.71 4.64 -8.30
CA VAL A 112 -1.21 3.48 -7.55
C VAL A 112 -0.34 2.65 -8.48
N ILE A 113 0.94 2.46 -8.10
CA ILE A 113 1.93 1.77 -8.91
C ILE A 113 2.39 0.52 -8.16
N LEU A 114 2.13 -0.66 -8.74
CA LEU A 114 2.67 -1.93 -8.27
C LEU A 114 3.96 -2.27 -9.03
N LEU A 115 5.08 -2.33 -8.31
CA LEU A 115 6.34 -2.79 -8.86
C LEU A 115 6.37 -4.32 -8.86
N SER A 116 6.45 -4.92 -10.03
CA SER A 116 6.40 -6.37 -10.23
C SER A 116 7.35 -6.80 -11.36
N PRO A 117 8.00 -7.98 -11.26
CA PRO A 117 8.80 -8.54 -12.36
C PRO A 117 7.99 -8.79 -13.64
N GLN A 118 6.67 -8.91 -13.53
CA GLN A 118 5.75 -9.11 -14.67
C GLN A 118 5.25 -7.79 -15.27
N GLY A 119 5.61 -6.67 -14.65
CA GLY A 119 5.24 -5.36 -15.15
C GLY A 119 5.95 -4.97 -16.43
N ARG A 120 5.46 -3.92 -17.09
CA ARG A 120 6.18 -3.32 -18.23
C ARG A 120 7.49 -2.71 -17.74
N THR A 121 8.57 -2.95 -18.49
CA THR A 121 9.85 -2.31 -18.19
C THR A 121 9.71 -0.79 -18.30
N PHE A 122 10.19 -0.09 -17.27
CA PHE A 122 10.27 1.36 -17.31
C PHE A 122 11.29 1.78 -18.38
N THR A 123 10.86 2.61 -19.32
CA THR A 123 11.73 3.19 -20.35
C THR A 123 11.64 4.69 -20.28
N GLN A 124 12.78 5.36 -20.39
CA GLN A 124 12.80 6.80 -20.61
C GLN A 124 12.25 7.10 -22.02
N ALA A 125 11.22 7.93 -22.08
CA ALA A 125 10.69 8.44 -23.33
C ALA A 125 11.57 9.58 -23.86
#